data_a87c420542667a0180ab1b6571491e37
#
_entry.id   a87c420542667a0180ab1b6571491e37
#
_cell.length_a   1.000
_cell.length_b   1.000
_cell.length_c   1.000
_cell.angle_alpha   90.00
_cell.angle_beta   90.00
_cell.angle_gamma   90.00
#
_symmetry.space_group_name_H-M   'P 1'
#
loop_
_entity.id
_entity.type
_entity.pdbx_description
1 polymer ?
#
loop_
_entity_poly.entity_id
_entity_poly.type
_entity_poly.pdbx_seq_one_letter_code
_entity_poly.pdbx_strand_id
1 'polypeptide(L)'
;MEGFFMNRYAVEQKFKSIAAFLIILILLPYIVSVFVNGADVREDDGENFYVKVKVLDAEEADGVTEIRWTDYLAGILAEEISEDCEPETLKAQAVVIRTQIYRTLEDSEDKTLTESYLSRDEMEDKWGAENYGEYYEKYIRAVEETDDTVVMYGDAYAWTPFHQSSNGMTRSAAEVLGSNDYPYIAVRECPLDKEADDEIQTFTFPYTEIQSLCRDFLVAEEDEDKAAQGYTYDDFEVRSCDSAGYVSELRMGNTICTGDQFRDALSLPSSAFSFSEEDDDNIKITTTGKGHGLGMSIWTADQMAKEGKTFEEILAFFFEGTELRNDIQETALF
;
A
#
# COMPACT_ATOMS: atom_id res chain seq x y z
N MET A 1 10.99 76.65 30.14
CA MET A 1 10.09 75.48 30.38
C MET A 1 9.85 74.61 29.14
N GLU A 2 10.16 75.03 27.96
CA GLU A 2 9.89 74.27 26.69
C GLU A 2 10.88 73.13 26.41
N GLY A 3 12.11 73.19 26.88
CA GLY A 3 13.11 72.15 26.60
C GLY A 3 12.90 70.82 27.34
N PHE A 4 12.16 70.82 28.46
CA PHE A 4 11.90 69.62 29.28
C PHE A 4 10.78 68.73 28.68
N PHE A 5 9.82 69.32 28.01
CA PHE A 5 8.70 68.59 27.36
C PHE A 5 9.13 67.93 26.03
N MET A 6 10.02 68.57 25.29
CA MET A 6 10.51 67.97 24.04
C MET A 6 11.37 66.72 24.24
N ASN A 7 12.13 66.65 25.37
CA ASN A 7 12.95 65.49 25.69
C ASN A 7 12.11 64.29 26.13
N ARG A 8 11.02 64.53 26.80
CA ARG A 8 10.12 63.50 27.29
C ARG A 8 9.35 62.81 26.12
N TYR A 9 8.91 63.55 25.14
CA TYR A 9 8.27 63.04 23.93
C TYR A 9 9.24 62.21 23.05
N ALA A 10 10.47 62.66 22.92
CA ALA A 10 11.49 61.92 22.18
C ALA A 10 11.91 60.62 22.86
N VAL A 11 11.91 60.57 24.17
CA VAL A 11 12.19 59.34 24.97
C VAL A 11 11.02 58.36 24.84
N GLU A 12 9.80 58.87 24.92
CA GLU A 12 8.58 58.03 24.79
C GLU A 12 8.44 57.42 23.38
N GLN A 13 8.79 58.18 22.33
CA GLN A 13 8.85 57.67 20.93
C GLN A 13 9.93 56.59 20.76
N LYS A 14 11.13 56.81 21.34
CA LYS A 14 12.19 55.79 21.31
C LYS A 14 11.78 54.51 22.05
N PHE A 15 11.08 54.64 23.19
CA PHE A 15 10.61 53.49 23.96
C PHE A 15 9.54 52.68 23.17
N LYS A 16 8.60 53.38 22.52
CA LYS A 16 7.59 52.76 21.65
C LYS A 16 8.24 52.05 20.45
N SER A 17 9.28 52.66 19.85
CA SER A 17 10.02 52.05 18.75
C SER A 17 10.80 50.80 19.16
N ILE A 18 11.44 50.83 20.34
CA ILE A 18 12.15 49.66 20.90
C ILE A 18 11.13 48.53 21.27
N ALA A 19 10.01 48.88 21.88
CA ALA A 19 8.97 47.92 22.20
C ALA A 19 8.37 47.27 20.93
N ALA A 20 8.09 48.05 19.91
CA ALA A 20 7.63 47.55 18.61
C ALA A 20 8.68 46.63 17.95
N PHE A 21 9.94 46.97 18.01
CA PHE A 21 11.04 46.17 17.49
C PHE A 21 11.18 44.84 18.21
N LEU A 22 11.06 44.84 19.55
CA LEU A 22 11.08 43.63 20.39
C LEU A 22 9.88 42.74 20.10
N ILE A 23 8.69 43.30 19.89
CA ILE A 23 7.49 42.54 19.49
C ILE A 23 7.69 41.87 18.15
N ILE A 24 8.24 42.60 17.16
CA ILE A 24 8.54 42.03 15.84
C ILE A 24 9.59 40.92 15.96
N LEU A 25 10.63 41.10 16.77
CA LEU A 25 11.71 40.12 16.94
C LEU A 25 11.23 38.84 17.64
N ILE A 26 10.24 38.93 18.53
CA ILE A 26 9.60 37.80 19.21
C ILE A 26 8.59 37.10 18.27
N LEU A 27 7.84 37.88 17.45
CA LEU A 27 6.84 37.34 16.55
C LEU A 27 7.44 36.82 15.21
N LEU A 28 8.63 37.32 14.83
CA LEU A 28 9.24 36.93 13.56
C LEU A 28 9.51 35.41 13.45
N PRO A 29 10.07 34.73 14.46
CA PRO A 29 10.23 33.28 14.42
C PRO A 29 8.89 32.54 14.33
N TYR A 30 7.86 33.03 15.00
CA TYR A 30 6.52 32.48 14.95
C TYR A 30 5.87 32.66 13.54
N ILE A 31 5.99 33.87 12.98
CA ILE A 31 5.50 34.16 11.64
C ILE A 31 6.27 33.33 10.59
N VAL A 32 7.59 33.22 10.69
CA VAL A 32 8.42 32.40 9.80
C VAL A 32 8.04 30.93 9.94
N SER A 33 7.82 30.44 11.16
CA SER A 33 7.35 29.06 11.40
C SER A 33 6.00 28.79 10.72
N VAL A 34 5.05 29.72 10.81
CA VAL A 34 3.73 29.60 10.15
C VAL A 34 3.84 29.64 8.61
N PHE A 35 4.77 30.45 8.07
CA PHE A 35 4.96 30.54 6.61
C PHE A 35 5.83 29.43 6.02
N VAL A 36 6.75 28.85 6.80
CA VAL A 36 7.64 27.75 6.34
C VAL A 36 7.01 26.38 6.56
N ASN A 37 6.24 26.23 7.64
CA ASN A 37 5.60 24.93 7.98
C ASN A 37 4.13 24.84 7.54
N GLY A 38 3.59 25.85 6.83
CA GLY A 38 2.17 25.94 6.53
C GLY A 38 1.32 26.24 7.78
N ALA A 39 0.03 26.44 7.63
CA ALA A 39 -0.91 26.69 8.70
C ALA A 39 -1.33 25.39 9.44
N ASP A 40 -0.37 24.55 9.79
CA ASP A 40 -0.61 23.39 10.66
C ASP A 40 -0.61 23.80 12.15
N VAL A 41 -1.46 24.76 12.50
CA VAL A 41 -1.94 24.91 13.86
C VAL A 41 -3.32 24.22 13.91
N ARG A 42 -3.33 22.90 13.74
CA ARG A 42 -4.36 22.09 14.39
C ARG A 42 -3.94 21.97 15.85
N GLU A 43 -4.85 22.29 16.75
CA GLU A 43 -4.67 22.01 18.17
C GLU A 43 -4.32 20.52 18.29
N ASP A 44 -3.26 20.24 19.01
CA ASP A 44 -2.83 18.89 19.36
C ASP A 44 -3.88 18.32 20.32
N ASP A 45 -4.90 17.68 19.76
CA ASP A 45 -6.04 17.11 20.49
C ASP A 45 -5.68 15.80 21.21
N GLY A 46 -4.39 15.47 21.30
CA GLY A 46 -3.92 14.27 22.00
C GLY A 46 -3.99 12.96 21.19
N GLU A 47 -4.47 13.01 19.93
CA GLU A 47 -4.64 11.85 19.07
C GLU A 47 -3.45 11.61 18.09
N ASN A 48 -2.50 12.53 17.99
CA ASN A 48 -1.34 12.39 17.10
C ASN A 48 -0.12 11.85 17.86
N PHE A 49 -0.01 10.54 17.96
CA PHE A 49 1.20 9.92 18.49
C PHE A 49 2.22 9.65 17.36
N TYR A 50 3.49 9.45 17.77
CA TYR A 50 4.60 9.16 16.88
C TYR A 50 4.93 7.68 16.94
N VAL A 51 5.23 7.11 15.78
CA VAL A 51 5.63 5.71 15.62
C VAL A 51 7.08 5.61 15.17
N LYS A 52 7.74 4.53 15.53
CA LYS A 52 9.10 4.22 15.09
C LYS A 52 9.05 3.48 13.78
N VAL A 53 9.70 4.04 12.76
CA VAL A 53 9.76 3.45 11.43
C VAL A 53 11.21 3.20 11.04
N LYS A 54 11.50 2.02 10.51
CA LYS A 54 12.81 1.67 9.98
C LYS A 54 12.96 2.24 8.57
N VAL A 55 13.97 3.08 8.37
CA VAL A 55 14.30 3.65 7.06
C VAL A 55 15.39 2.80 6.42
N LEU A 56 15.12 2.22 5.25
CA LEU A 56 16.01 1.26 4.58
C LEU A 56 17.31 1.88 4.06
N ASP A 57 17.34 3.19 3.80
CA ASP A 57 18.49 3.92 3.21
C ASP A 57 19.18 4.91 4.16
N ALA A 58 18.96 4.80 5.48
CA ALA A 58 19.62 5.71 6.41
C ALA A 58 21.12 5.41 6.51
N GLU A 59 21.96 6.43 6.29
CA GLU A 59 23.42 6.37 6.52
C GLU A 59 23.78 6.18 8.00
N GLU A 60 22.82 6.21 8.93
CA GLU A 60 23.01 6.04 10.37
C GLU A 60 22.77 4.59 10.82
N ALA A 61 23.56 4.15 11.79
CA ALA A 61 23.68 2.76 12.22
C ALA A 61 22.39 2.11 12.76
N ASP A 62 21.37 2.90 13.13
CA ASP A 62 20.10 2.38 13.66
C ASP A 62 18.92 2.55 12.71
N GLY A 63 19.00 3.41 11.68
CA GLY A 63 18.02 3.56 10.59
C GLY A 63 16.54 3.72 11.04
N VAL A 64 16.30 4.18 12.26
CA VAL A 64 14.95 4.34 12.82
C VAL A 64 14.64 5.82 12.96
N THR A 65 13.48 6.24 12.45
CA THR A 65 12.96 7.60 12.62
C THR A 65 11.61 7.59 13.32
N GLU A 66 11.23 8.72 13.93
CA GLU A 66 9.90 8.89 14.52
C GLU A 66 9.04 9.72 13.56
N ILE A 67 7.88 9.17 13.20
CA ILE A 67 6.95 9.78 12.26
C ILE A 67 5.57 9.83 12.91
N ARG A 68 4.83 10.89 12.65
CA ARG A 68 3.44 11.01 13.10
C ARG A 68 2.60 9.90 12.45
N TRP A 69 1.82 9.19 13.26
CA TRP A 69 1.04 8.02 12.82
C TRP A 69 0.15 8.29 11.59
N THR A 70 -0.57 9.42 11.61
CA THR A 70 -1.42 9.80 10.47
C THR A 70 -0.60 10.07 9.20
N ASP A 71 0.59 10.67 9.31
CA ASP A 71 1.48 10.90 8.16
C ASP A 71 2.03 9.60 7.61
N TYR A 72 2.39 8.66 8.48
CA TYR A 72 2.88 7.36 8.09
C TYR A 72 1.83 6.56 7.33
N LEU A 73 0.60 6.46 7.88
CA LEU A 73 -0.51 5.80 7.18
C LEU A 73 -0.87 6.48 5.87
N ALA A 74 -0.91 7.81 5.83
CA ALA A 74 -1.17 8.56 4.60
C ALA A 74 -0.06 8.31 3.55
N GLY A 75 1.20 8.20 4.00
CA GLY A 75 2.33 7.87 3.13
C GLY A 75 2.24 6.48 2.52
N ILE A 76 1.84 5.46 3.30
CA ILE A 76 1.59 4.11 2.78
C ILE A 76 0.42 4.12 1.80
N LEU A 77 -0.69 4.80 2.15
CA LEU A 77 -1.83 4.94 1.23
C LEU A 77 -1.42 5.58 -0.09
N ALA A 78 -0.61 6.64 -0.05
CA ALA A 78 -0.15 7.36 -1.24
C ALA A 78 0.79 6.52 -2.12
N GLU A 79 1.50 5.54 -1.55
CA GLU A 79 2.31 4.58 -2.30
C GLU A 79 1.45 3.51 -2.98
N GLU A 80 0.46 2.98 -2.27
CA GLU A 80 -0.30 1.79 -2.66
C GLU A 80 -1.51 2.07 -3.56
N ILE A 81 -2.13 3.24 -3.43
CA ILE A 81 -3.40 3.57 -4.09
C ILE A 81 -3.37 4.94 -4.75
N SER A 82 -3.98 5.04 -5.94
CA SER A 82 -4.03 6.29 -6.71
C SER A 82 -4.87 7.37 -6.03
N GLU A 83 -4.42 8.63 -6.17
CA GLU A 83 -5.14 9.83 -5.79
C GLU A 83 -6.49 10.01 -6.51
N ASP A 84 -6.68 9.34 -7.66
CA ASP A 84 -7.93 9.38 -8.44
C ASP A 84 -9.05 8.51 -7.84
N CYS A 85 -8.74 7.62 -6.87
CA CYS A 85 -9.74 6.78 -6.23
C CYS A 85 -10.73 7.59 -5.40
N GLU A 86 -11.96 7.09 -5.28
CA GLU A 86 -13.01 7.70 -4.47
C GLU A 86 -12.64 7.72 -2.97
N PRO A 87 -13.13 8.71 -2.19
CA PRO A 87 -12.83 8.82 -0.77
C PRO A 87 -13.15 7.56 0.04
N GLU A 88 -14.26 6.88 -0.26
CA GLU A 88 -14.65 5.64 0.45
C GLU A 88 -13.69 4.48 0.16
N THR A 89 -13.05 4.44 -1.02
CA THR A 89 -12.01 3.48 -1.35
C THR A 89 -10.75 3.74 -0.53
N LEU A 90 -10.34 5.01 -0.42
CA LEU A 90 -9.19 5.42 0.41
C LEU A 90 -9.42 5.07 1.89
N LYS A 91 -10.64 5.28 2.40
CA LYS A 91 -11.03 4.90 3.77
C LYS A 91 -10.97 3.39 3.96
N ALA A 92 -11.52 2.60 3.04
CA ALA A 92 -11.44 1.13 3.11
C ALA A 92 -9.99 0.66 3.15
N GLN A 93 -9.13 1.23 2.30
CA GLN A 93 -7.71 0.90 2.26
C GLN A 93 -6.97 1.35 3.53
N ALA A 94 -7.32 2.50 4.13
CA ALA A 94 -6.75 2.95 5.40
C ALA A 94 -7.02 1.95 6.52
N VAL A 95 -8.26 1.45 6.61
CA VAL A 95 -8.65 0.41 7.58
C VAL A 95 -7.89 -0.90 7.33
N VAL A 96 -7.76 -1.31 6.05
CA VAL A 96 -7.00 -2.51 5.65
C VAL A 96 -5.54 -2.42 6.10
N ILE A 97 -4.85 -1.34 5.77
CA ILE A 97 -3.43 -1.12 6.11
C ILE A 97 -3.26 -1.04 7.63
N ARG A 98 -4.09 -0.25 8.33
CA ARG A 98 -4.07 -0.14 9.78
C ARG A 98 -4.21 -1.52 10.45
N THR A 99 -5.13 -2.34 9.98
CA THR A 99 -5.35 -3.69 10.49
C THR A 99 -4.12 -4.56 10.30
N GLN A 100 -3.46 -4.51 9.15
CA GLN A 100 -2.24 -5.28 8.88
C GLN A 100 -1.09 -4.84 9.80
N ILE A 101 -0.91 -3.54 9.98
CA ILE A 101 0.13 -2.99 10.87
C ILE A 101 -0.13 -3.44 12.31
N TYR A 102 -1.35 -3.32 12.81
CA TYR A 102 -1.67 -3.73 14.19
C TYR A 102 -1.47 -5.23 14.40
N ARG A 103 -1.85 -6.04 13.41
CA ARG A 103 -1.59 -7.48 13.43
C ARG A 103 -0.09 -7.79 13.50
N THR A 104 0.75 -7.10 12.71
CA THR A 104 2.20 -7.26 12.73
C THR A 104 2.80 -6.83 14.07
N LEU A 105 2.32 -5.72 14.63
CA LEU A 105 2.78 -5.21 15.91
C LEU A 105 2.38 -6.07 17.09
N GLU A 106 1.25 -6.77 17.04
CA GLU A 106 0.82 -7.67 18.12
C GLU A 106 1.89 -8.73 18.42
N ASP A 107 2.53 -9.25 17.37
CA ASP A 107 3.57 -10.27 17.43
C ASP A 107 5.00 -9.71 17.54
N SER A 108 5.19 -8.39 17.41
CA SER A 108 6.51 -7.73 17.40
C SER A 108 6.97 -7.34 18.81
N GLU A 109 8.24 -7.65 19.14
CA GLU A 109 8.86 -7.24 20.42
C GLU A 109 9.36 -5.79 20.41
N ASP A 110 9.87 -5.30 19.30
CA ASP A 110 10.52 -3.99 19.20
C ASP A 110 9.59 -2.84 18.75
N LYS A 111 8.37 -3.21 18.32
CA LYS A 111 7.35 -2.23 17.90
C LYS A 111 7.84 -1.25 16.83
N THR A 112 8.77 -1.68 15.99
CA THR A 112 9.31 -0.89 14.89
C THR A 112 8.62 -1.28 13.59
N LEU A 113 8.07 -0.30 12.88
CA LEU A 113 7.38 -0.48 11.62
C LEU A 113 8.39 -0.56 10.46
N THR A 114 8.08 -1.35 9.46
CA THR A 114 8.97 -1.64 8.33
C THR A 114 8.30 -1.49 6.96
N GLU A 115 7.01 -1.18 6.93
CA GLU A 115 6.27 -0.96 5.70
C GLU A 115 6.84 0.28 4.96
N SER A 116 6.97 0.17 3.66
CA SER A 116 7.34 1.29 2.79
C SER A 116 6.26 2.37 2.82
N TYR A 117 6.66 3.62 2.72
CA TYR A 117 5.75 4.76 2.68
C TYR A 117 6.39 5.92 1.92
N LEU A 118 5.59 6.77 1.33
CA LEU A 118 6.07 8.03 0.77
C LEU A 118 6.14 9.10 1.86
N SER A 119 7.32 9.70 2.03
CA SER A 119 7.48 10.91 2.82
C SER A 119 6.74 12.10 2.20
N ARG A 120 6.57 13.18 2.95
CA ARG A 120 5.93 14.40 2.43
C ARG A 120 6.65 14.95 1.19
N ASP A 121 7.97 14.93 1.19
CA ASP A 121 8.79 15.40 0.07
C ASP A 121 8.59 14.50 -1.17
N GLU A 122 8.56 13.18 -0.99
CA GLU A 122 8.30 12.23 -2.08
C GLU A 122 6.86 12.31 -2.62
N MET A 123 5.88 12.59 -1.75
CA MET A 123 4.50 12.86 -2.19
C MET A 123 4.41 14.18 -2.99
N GLU A 124 5.15 15.24 -2.57
CA GLU A 124 5.22 16.49 -3.33
C GLU A 124 5.89 16.28 -4.68
N ASP A 125 6.98 15.50 -4.73
CA ASP A 125 7.65 15.12 -5.97
C ASP A 125 6.74 14.31 -6.90
N LYS A 126 5.95 13.39 -6.34
CA LYS A 126 4.99 12.54 -7.09
C LYS A 126 3.87 13.36 -7.73
N TRP A 127 3.29 14.31 -7.01
CA TRP A 127 2.08 15.04 -7.45
C TRP A 127 2.37 16.45 -7.97
N GLY A 128 3.56 16.97 -7.69
CA GLY A 128 3.93 18.34 -7.93
C GLY A 128 3.35 19.32 -6.91
N ALA A 129 4.06 20.43 -6.66
CA ALA A 129 3.69 21.41 -5.62
C ALA A 129 2.27 22.01 -5.78
N GLU A 130 1.74 22.03 -7.01
CA GLU A 130 0.38 22.57 -7.29
C GLU A 130 -0.72 21.66 -6.75
N ASN A 131 -0.55 20.32 -6.80
CA ASN A 131 -1.56 19.34 -6.43
C ASN A 131 -1.32 18.74 -5.04
N TYR A 132 -0.09 18.83 -4.52
CA TYR A 132 0.32 18.21 -3.27
C TYR A 132 -0.66 18.49 -2.12
N GLY A 133 -1.03 19.75 -1.90
CA GLY A 133 -1.89 20.12 -0.78
C GLY A 133 -3.27 19.47 -0.84
N GLU A 134 -3.87 19.38 -2.03
CA GLU A 134 -5.19 18.77 -2.24
C GLU A 134 -5.13 17.25 -2.03
N TYR A 135 -4.16 16.58 -2.66
CA TYR A 135 -4.04 15.13 -2.56
C TYR A 135 -3.59 14.69 -1.17
N TYR A 136 -2.62 15.35 -0.57
CA TYR A 136 -2.20 15.06 0.79
C TYR A 136 -3.37 15.16 1.79
N GLU A 137 -4.19 16.23 1.72
CA GLU A 137 -5.36 16.38 2.57
C GLU A 137 -6.40 15.28 2.35
N LYS A 138 -6.55 14.78 1.10
CA LYS A 138 -7.45 13.68 0.77
C LYS A 138 -7.05 12.37 1.48
N TYR A 139 -5.75 12.06 1.51
CA TYR A 139 -5.23 10.88 2.21
C TYR A 139 -5.30 11.02 3.74
N ILE A 140 -4.89 12.16 4.28
CA ILE A 140 -5.01 12.45 5.71
C ILE A 140 -6.46 12.31 6.17
N ARG A 141 -7.40 12.89 5.43
CA ARG A 141 -8.83 12.80 5.73
C ARG A 141 -9.33 11.35 5.73
N ALA A 142 -8.89 10.51 4.81
CA ALA A 142 -9.26 9.10 4.78
C ALA A 142 -8.78 8.36 6.03
N VAL A 143 -7.58 8.68 6.53
CA VAL A 143 -7.05 8.13 7.78
C VAL A 143 -7.83 8.64 9.00
N GLU A 144 -8.05 9.95 9.12
CA GLU A 144 -8.76 10.59 10.24
C GLU A 144 -10.24 10.19 10.33
N GLU A 145 -10.96 10.15 9.18
CA GLU A 145 -12.39 9.81 9.16
C GLU A 145 -12.68 8.32 9.41
N THR A 146 -11.67 7.47 9.35
CA THR A 146 -11.79 6.06 9.73
C THR A 146 -11.40 5.81 11.18
N ASP A 147 -10.94 6.88 11.89
CA ASP A 147 -10.53 6.80 13.29
C ASP A 147 -9.65 5.55 13.53
N ASP A 148 -9.77 4.90 14.68
CA ASP A 148 -9.05 3.66 15.02
C ASP A 148 -9.69 2.39 14.44
N THR A 149 -10.55 2.51 13.44
CA THR A 149 -11.27 1.36 12.86
C THR A 149 -10.32 0.33 12.28
N VAL A 150 -10.51 -0.92 12.68
CA VAL A 150 -9.80 -2.12 12.21
C VAL A 150 -10.78 -3.24 11.87
N VAL A 151 -10.32 -4.23 11.11
CA VAL A 151 -11.06 -5.45 10.78
C VAL A 151 -10.66 -6.55 11.77
N MET A 152 -11.64 -7.13 12.46
CA MET A 152 -11.43 -8.23 13.41
C MET A 152 -12.11 -9.50 12.94
N TYR A 153 -11.47 -10.64 13.20
CA TYR A 153 -12.09 -11.95 13.07
C TYR A 153 -12.02 -12.69 14.42
N GLY A 154 -13.14 -12.78 15.10
CA GLY A 154 -13.17 -13.15 16.51
C GLY A 154 -12.44 -12.10 17.37
N ASP A 155 -11.48 -12.54 18.17
CA ASP A 155 -10.70 -11.65 19.04
C ASP A 155 -9.34 -11.24 18.46
N ALA A 156 -9.05 -11.58 17.19
CA ALA A 156 -7.77 -11.28 16.53
C ALA A 156 -7.93 -10.28 15.38
N TYR A 157 -6.86 -9.50 15.10
CA TYR A 157 -6.80 -8.69 13.88
C TYR A 157 -6.87 -9.59 12.65
N ALA A 158 -7.78 -9.29 11.75
CA ALA A 158 -7.93 -10.04 10.53
C ALA A 158 -6.69 -9.89 9.62
N TRP A 159 -6.36 -10.92 8.88
CA TRP A 159 -5.46 -10.77 7.74
C TRP A 159 -6.27 -10.16 6.58
N THR A 160 -5.89 -8.98 6.13
CA THR A 160 -6.63 -8.16 5.17
C THR A 160 -5.81 -7.91 3.89
N PRO A 161 -5.47 -8.95 3.09
CA PRO A 161 -4.72 -8.75 1.86
C PRO A 161 -5.55 -7.96 0.85
N PHE A 162 -4.83 -7.26 -0.05
CA PHE A 162 -5.44 -6.49 -1.14
C PHE A 162 -4.58 -6.57 -2.40
N HIS A 163 -5.16 -6.22 -3.54
CA HIS A 163 -4.50 -6.22 -4.83
C HIS A 163 -5.17 -5.19 -5.75
N GLN A 164 -4.49 -4.80 -6.82
CA GLN A 164 -4.98 -3.73 -7.71
C GLN A 164 -6.24 -4.14 -8.46
N SER A 165 -6.22 -5.30 -9.14
CA SER A 165 -7.38 -5.86 -9.85
C SER A 165 -7.28 -7.37 -9.94
N SER A 166 -8.41 -8.07 -9.93
CA SER A 166 -8.50 -9.52 -10.12
C SER A 166 -8.75 -9.87 -11.60
N ASN A 167 -8.66 -11.15 -11.95
CA ASN A 167 -9.08 -11.62 -13.28
C ASN A 167 -10.61 -11.60 -13.49
N GLY A 168 -11.36 -10.93 -12.61
CA GLY A 168 -12.81 -10.90 -12.51
C GLY A 168 -13.37 -11.67 -11.32
N MET A 169 -12.51 -12.34 -10.54
CA MET A 169 -12.84 -13.05 -9.29
C MET A 169 -11.67 -13.01 -8.32
N THR A 170 -11.92 -12.76 -7.04
CA THR A 170 -10.90 -12.91 -6.00
C THR A 170 -10.69 -14.38 -5.66
N ARG A 171 -9.54 -14.71 -5.05
CA ARG A 171 -9.17 -16.08 -4.69
C ARG A 171 -9.60 -16.44 -3.26
N SER A 172 -9.78 -17.71 -3.00
CA SER A 172 -9.97 -18.26 -1.67
C SER A 172 -8.63 -18.50 -0.97
N ALA A 173 -8.47 -17.99 0.26
CA ALA A 173 -7.29 -18.28 1.07
C ALA A 173 -7.18 -19.79 1.36
N ALA A 174 -8.29 -20.50 1.53
CA ALA A 174 -8.29 -21.94 1.76
C ALA A 174 -7.67 -22.72 0.60
N GLU A 175 -7.92 -22.33 -0.65
CA GLU A 175 -7.33 -22.98 -1.83
C GLU A 175 -5.85 -22.61 -2.01
N VAL A 176 -5.49 -21.33 -1.78
CA VAL A 176 -4.12 -20.84 -1.98
C VAL A 176 -3.18 -21.33 -0.88
N LEU A 177 -3.60 -21.28 0.38
CA LEU A 177 -2.77 -21.61 1.56
C LEU A 177 -2.93 -23.04 2.02
N GLY A 178 -3.96 -23.78 1.55
CA GLY A 178 -4.30 -25.11 2.04
C GLY A 178 -4.77 -25.12 3.51
N SER A 179 -5.26 -24.00 4.03
CA SER A 179 -5.69 -23.81 5.42
C SER A 179 -7.04 -23.09 5.48
N ASN A 180 -7.85 -23.45 6.50
CA ASN A 180 -9.12 -22.77 6.79
C ASN A 180 -9.00 -21.69 7.86
N ASP A 181 -7.81 -21.17 8.12
CA ASP A 181 -7.57 -20.14 9.15
C ASP A 181 -8.19 -18.79 8.80
N TYR A 182 -8.40 -18.54 7.49
CA TYR A 182 -8.94 -17.27 6.96
C TYR A 182 -10.22 -17.49 6.12
N PRO A 183 -11.31 -18.02 6.70
CA PRO A 183 -12.52 -18.38 5.94
C PRO A 183 -13.25 -17.16 5.36
N TYR A 184 -12.99 -15.97 5.87
CA TYR A 184 -13.54 -14.71 5.40
C TYR A 184 -12.83 -14.17 4.13
N ILE A 185 -11.67 -14.72 3.75
CA ILE A 185 -11.03 -14.48 2.45
C ILE A 185 -11.53 -15.54 1.47
N ALA A 186 -12.68 -15.27 0.92
CA ALA A 186 -13.40 -16.17 0.01
C ALA A 186 -13.40 -15.61 -1.41
N VAL A 187 -13.82 -16.44 -2.36
CA VAL A 187 -14.03 -15.99 -3.73
C VAL A 187 -15.15 -14.94 -3.79
N ARG A 188 -14.88 -13.81 -4.43
CA ARG A 188 -15.83 -12.74 -4.73
C ARG A 188 -15.86 -12.47 -6.22
N GLU A 189 -17.05 -12.23 -6.75
CA GLU A 189 -17.20 -11.82 -8.14
C GLU A 189 -16.85 -10.33 -8.27
N CYS A 190 -15.85 -10.04 -9.09
CA CYS A 190 -15.34 -8.70 -9.39
C CYS A 190 -15.32 -8.47 -10.91
N PRO A 191 -16.48 -8.55 -11.60
CA PRO A 191 -16.53 -8.55 -13.06
C PRO A 191 -16.00 -7.25 -13.68
N LEU A 192 -16.08 -6.13 -12.96
CA LEU A 192 -15.60 -4.82 -13.41
C LEU A 192 -14.07 -4.70 -13.36
N ASP A 193 -13.37 -5.59 -12.66
CA ASP A 193 -11.91 -5.62 -12.68
C ASP A 193 -11.36 -5.81 -14.11
N LYS A 194 -12.13 -6.49 -14.98
CA LYS A 194 -11.78 -6.67 -16.40
C LYS A 194 -11.79 -5.39 -17.23
N GLU A 195 -12.32 -4.31 -16.67
CA GLU A 195 -12.35 -2.98 -17.29
C GLU A 195 -11.18 -2.10 -16.82
N ALA A 196 -10.35 -2.62 -15.89
CA ALA A 196 -9.19 -1.89 -15.40
C ALA A 196 -8.15 -1.68 -16.52
N ASP A 197 -7.46 -0.56 -16.46
CA ASP A 197 -6.40 -0.24 -17.43
C ASP A 197 -5.28 -1.30 -17.36
N ASP A 198 -4.80 -1.71 -18.53
CA ASP A 198 -3.74 -2.73 -18.67
C ASP A 198 -4.04 -4.05 -17.92
N GLU A 199 -5.30 -4.42 -17.82
CA GLU A 199 -5.75 -5.64 -17.12
C GLU A 199 -5.22 -6.90 -17.80
N ILE A 200 -5.14 -6.91 -19.13
CA ILE A 200 -4.58 -7.99 -19.91
C ILE A 200 -3.22 -7.55 -20.45
N GLN A 201 -2.17 -8.26 -20.03
CA GLN A 201 -0.82 -7.99 -20.48
C GLN A 201 -0.21 -9.23 -21.13
N THR A 202 0.66 -9.02 -22.11
CA THR A 202 1.31 -10.09 -22.85
C THR A 202 2.82 -9.88 -22.82
N PHE A 203 3.53 -10.94 -22.47
CA PHE A 203 4.99 -10.99 -22.33
C PHE A 203 5.53 -12.08 -23.25
N THR A 204 6.69 -11.85 -23.84
CA THR A 204 7.42 -12.87 -24.61
C THR A 204 8.75 -13.12 -23.93
N PHE A 205 9.02 -14.37 -23.58
CA PHE A 205 10.25 -14.78 -22.93
C PHE A 205 10.97 -15.86 -23.74
N PRO A 206 12.29 -15.74 -23.92
CA PRO A 206 13.10 -16.86 -24.35
C PRO A 206 13.03 -18.00 -23.34
N TYR A 207 12.98 -19.26 -23.78
CA TYR A 207 12.97 -20.40 -22.87
C TYR A 207 14.19 -20.45 -21.97
N THR A 208 15.35 -20.00 -22.46
CA THR A 208 16.60 -19.91 -21.65
C THR A 208 16.51 -18.88 -20.53
N GLU A 209 15.77 -17.78 -20.74
CA GLU A 209 15.54 -16.77 -19.70
C GLU A 209 14.64 -17.31 -18.61
N ILE A 210 13.54 -18.00 -18.96
CA ILE A 210 12.67 -18.66 -17.98
C ILE A 210 13.46 -19.65 -17.13
N GLN A 211 14.31 -20.47 -17.74
CA GLN A 211 15.19 -21.40 -17.00
C GLN A 211 16.09 -20.67 -16.00
N SER A 212 16.64 -19.53 -16.41
CA SER A 212 17.50 -18.72 -15.53
C SER A 212 16.73 -18.10 -14.37
N LEU A 213 15.54 -17.56 -14.61
CA LEU A 213 14.67 -16.91 -13.62
C LEU A 213 14.11 -17.94 -12.61
N CYS A 214 13.75 -19.13 -13.08
CA CYS A 214 13.15 -20.20 -12.27
C CYS A 214 14.19 -21.14 -11.59
N ARG A 215 15.49 -20.91 -11.78
CA ARG A 215 16.58 -21.83 -11.37
C ARG A 215 16.51 -22.33 -9.92
N ASP A 216 15.93 -21.52 -9.01
CA ASP A 216 15.95 -21.81 -7.57
C ASP A 216 15.00 -22.97 -7.19
N PHE A 217 14.06 -23.32 -8.08
CA PHE A 217 13.11 -24.42 -7.87
C PHE A 217 13.05 -25.42 -9.04
N LEU A 218 13.91 -25.26 -10.07
CA LEU A 218 13.97 -26.20 -11.19
C LEU A 218 14.54 -27.55 -10.76
N VAL A 219 13.84 -28.61 -11.17
CA VAL A 219 14.33 -29.98 -11.12
C VAL A 219 15.22 -30.20 -12.35
N ALA A 220 16.46 -30.61 -12.14
CA ALA A 220 17.41 -30.87 -13.21
C ALA A 220 16.89 -31.97 -14.17
N GLU A 221 17.11 -31.79 -15.47
CA GLU A 221 16.87 -32.82 -16.47
C GLU A 221 18.01 -33.88 -16.38
N GLU A 222 17.62 -35.14 -16.16
CA GLU A 222 18.55 -36.25 -16.05
C GLU A 222 19.00 -36.77 -17.43
N ASP A 223 18.21 -36.53 -18.47
CA ASP A 223 18.53 -36.91 -19.86
C ASP A 223 19.43 -35.84 -20.50
N GLU A 224 20.70 -36.19 -20.73
CA GLU A 224 21.71 -35.28 -21.29
C GLU A 224 21.30 -34.75 -22.69
N ASP A 225 20.59 -35.54 -23.51
CA ASP A 225 20.15 -35.11 -24.84
C ASP A 225 19.01 -34.08 -24.74
N LYS A 226 18.09 -34.26 -23.82
CA LYS A 226 17.04 -33.28 -23.52
C LYS A 226 17.59 -32.02 -22.88
N ALA A 227 18.49 -32.17 -21.91
CA ALA A 227 19.16 -31.03 -21.28
C ALA A 227 19.89 -30.16 -22.32
N ALA A 228 20.46 -30.77 -23.35
CA ALA A 228 21.15 -30.10 -24.44
C ALA A 228 20.19 -29.39 -25.45
N GLN A 229 18.94 -29.87 -25.57
CA GLN A 229 17.94 -29.28 -26.47
C GLN A 229 17.30 -28.02 -25.87
N GLY A 230 17.30 -27.88 -24.54
CA GLY A 230 16.57 -26.82 -23.85
C GLY A 230 15.05 -27.04 -23.83
N TYR A 231 14.32 -26.08 -23.30
CA TYR A 231 12.85 -26.13 -23.30
C TYR A 231 12.24 -25.77 -24.65
N THR A 232 11.07 -26.33 -24.90
CA THR A 232 10.15 -26.05 -26.00
C THR A 232 8.77 -25.71 -25.45
N TYR A 233 7.83 -25.29 -26.29
CA TYR A 233 6.46 -25.02 -25.87
C TYR A 233 5.81 -26.23 -25.20
N ASP A 234 6.08 -27.46 -25.65
CA ASP A 234 5.50 -28.70 -25.11
C ASP A 234 5.97 -29.01 -23.66
N ASP A 235 7.00 -28.35 -23.20
CA ASP A 235 7.47 -28.48 -21.80
C ASP A 235 6.64 -27.67 -20.81
N PHE A 236 5.78 -26.77 -21.27
CA PHE A 236 4.94 -25.90 -20.44
C PHE A 236 3.48 -26.34 -20.48
N GLU A 237 2.92 -26.67 -19.32
CA GLU A 237 1.54 -27.11 -19.19
C GLU A 237 0.89 -26.56 -17.92
N VAL A 238 -0.20 -25.80 -18.06
CA VAL A 238 -1.07 -25.47 -16.92
C VAL A 238 -1.88 -26.72 -16.58
N ARG A 239 -1.60 -27.34 -15.44
CA ARG A 239 -2.25 -28.59 -14.98
C ARG A 239 -3.56 -28.36 -14.29
N SER A 240 -3.61 -27.33 -13.45
CA SER A 240 -4.81 -26.95 -12.72
C SER A 240 -4.87 -25.47 -12.41
N CYS A 241 -6.10 -24.98 -12.26
CA CYS A 241 -6.38 -23.66 -11.74
C CYS A 241 -7.23 -23.81 -10.46
N ASP A 242 -7.17 -22.81 -9.59
CA ASP A 242 -8.09 -22.68 -8.47
C ASP A 242 -9.52 -22.29 -8.95
N SER A 243 -10.47 -22.22 -8.04
CA SER A 243 -11.88 -21.92 -8.36
C SER A 243 -12.08 -20.51 -8.97
N ALA A 244 -11.11 -19.61 -8.78
CA ALA A 244 -11.10 -18.27 -9.35
C ALA A 244 -10.35 -18.17 -10.70
N GLY A 245 -9.77 -19.28 -11.19
CA GLY A 245 -9.10 -19.34 -12.49
C GLY A 245 -7.64 -18.93 -12.49
N TYR A 246 -7.01 -18.80 -11.31
CA TYR A 246 -5.57 -18.61 -11.21
C TYR A 246 -4.85 -19.96 -11.27
N VAL A 247 -3.67 -20.00 -11.91
CA VAL A 247 -2.90 -21.23 -12.03
C VAL A 247 -2.44 -21.72 -10.66
N SER A 248 -2.94 -22.90 -10.26
CA SER A 248 -2.59 -23.55 -8.99
C SER A 248 -1.44 -24.54 -9.16
N GLU A 249 -1.34 -25.22 -10.31
CA GLU A 249 -0.28 -26.15 -10.65
C GLU A 249 0.15 -25.98 -12.10
N LEU A 250 1.45 -25.82 -12.30
CA LEU A 250 2.14 -25.68 -13.57
C LEU A 250 3.22 -26.74 -13.70
N ARG A 251 3.31 -27.41 -14.84
CA ARG A 251 4.48 -28.24 -15.24
C ARG A 251 5.39 -27.43 -16.17
N MET A 252 6.68 -27.47 -15.91
CA MET A 252 7.74 -26.92 -16.72
C MET A 252 8.87 -27.96 -16.82
N GLY A 253 8.94 -28.66 -17.95
CA GLY A 253 9.80 -29.86 -18.12
C GLY A 253 9.47 -30.91 -17.05
N ASN A 254 10.46 -31.24 -16.21
CA ASN A 254 10.32 -32.17 -15.07
C ASN A 254 9.90 -31.47 -13.76
N THR A 255 9.77 -30.14 -13.78
CA THR A 255 9.41 -29.36 -12.58
C THR A 255 7.91 -29.18 -12.49
N ILE A 256 7.36 -29.38 -11.27
CA ILE A 256 6.01 -28.96 -10.91
C ILE A 256 6.14 -27.81 -9.92
N CYS A 257 5.49 -26.69 -10.20
CA CYS A 257 5.46 -25.51 -9.33
C CYS A 257 4.06 -24.89 -9.30
N THR A 258 3.85 -23.96 -8.38
CA THR A 258 2.61 -23.16 -8.36
C THR A 258 2.68 -22.03 -9.39
N GLY A 259 1.50 -21.55 -9.84
CA GLY A 259 1.43 -20.35 -10.68
C GLY A 259 2.00 -19.12 -9.97
N ASP A 260 1.85 -19.03 -8.63
CA ASP A 260 2.39 -17.93 -7.85
C ASP A 260 3.94 -17.97 -7.82
N GLN A 261 4.57 -19.15 -7.63
CA GLN A 261 6.02 -19.29 -7.73
C GLN A 261 6.55 -18.86 -9.12
N PHE A 262 5.85 -19.26 -10.17
CA PHE A 262 6.21 -18.90 -11.55
C PHE A 262 6.02 -17.40 -11.80
N ARG A 263 4.87 -16.83 -11.36
CA ARG A 263 4.61 -15.39 -11.41
C ARG A 263 5.73 -14.59 -10.75
N ASP A 264 6.10 -14.96 -9.54
CA ASP A 264 7.10 -14.24 -8.74
C ASP A 264 8.49 -14.33 -9.40
N ALA A 265 8.88 -15.49 -9.92
CA ALA A 265 10.16 -15.66 -10.60
C ALA A 265 10.28 -14.81 -11.88
N LEU A 266 9.21 -14.65 -12.64
CA LEU A 266 9.18 -13.87 -13.88
C LEU A 266 8.70 -12.42 -13.67
N SER A 267 8.37 -12.02 -12.45
CA SER A 267 7.77 -10.72 -12.13
C SER A 267 6.51 -10.43 -12.96
N LEU A 268 5.68 -11.46 -13.18
CA LEU A 268 4.41 -11.29 -13.89
C LEU A 268 3.38 -10.59 -12.97
N PRO A 269 2.47 -9.78 -13.54
CA PRO A 269 1.48 -9.07 -12.76
C PRO A 269 0.47 -9.97 -12.06
N SER A 270 0.18 -11.16 -12.60
CA SER A 270 -0.83 -12.08 -12.06
C SER A 270 -0.45 -13.54 -12.31
N SER A 271 -0.90 -14.44 -11.43
CA SER A 271 -0.88 -15.89 -11.67
C SER A 271 -2.10 -16.41 -12.41
N ALA A 272 -3.02 -15.55 -12.84
CA ALA A 272 -4.04 -15.87 -13.85
C ALA A 272 -3.46 -15.66 -15.25
N PHE A 273 -2.76 -16.67 -15.77
CA PHE A 273 -2.08 -16.59 -17.06
C PHE A 273 -2.35 -17.79 -17.93
N SER A 274 -2.05 -17.62 -19.21
CA SER A 274 -2.06 -18.67 -20.23
C SER A 274 -0.81 -18.60 -21.10
N PHE A 275 -0.45 -19.73 -21.68
CA PHE A 275 0.66 -19.84 -22.63
C PHE A 275 0.15 -19.89 -24.07
N SER A 276 0.94 -19.34 -24.98
CA SER A 276 0.84 -19.59 -26.41
C SER A 276 2.24 -19.66 -27.02
N GLU A 277 2.37 -20.48 -28.06
CA GLU A 277 3.61 -20.57 -28.81
C GLU A 277 3.85 -19.26 -29.57
N GLU A 278 5.05 -18.72 -29.50
CA GLU A 278 5.44 -17.54 -30.28
C GLU A 278 6.33 -17.97 -31.47
N ASP A 279 7.43 -18.67 -31.13
CA ASP A 279 8.35 -19.27 -32.11
C ASP A 279 9.16 -20.41 -31.47
N ASP A 280 10.15 -20.96 -32.17
CA ASP A 280 10.99 -22.09 -31.70
C ASP A 280 11.80 -21.77 -30.45
N ASP A 281 12.12 -20.49 -30.18
CA ASP A 281 12.98 -20.05 -29.08
C ASP A 281 12.21 -19.35 -27.93
N ASN A 282 10.96 -18.94 -28.18
CA ASN A 282 10.20 -18.05 -27.29
C ASN A 282 8.79 -18.57 -27.02
N ILE A 283 8.35 -18.33 -25.76
CA ILE A 283 6.97 -18.53 -25.32
C ILE A 283 6.30 -17.19 -25.03
N LYS A 284 5.04 -17.07 -25.39
CA LYS A 284 4.19 -15.94 -25.06
C LYS A 284 3.32 -16.28 -23.85
N ILE A 285 3.32 -15.38 -22.85
CA ILE A 285 2.54 -15.48 -21.62
C ILE A 285 1.56 -14.32 -21.59
N THR A 286 0.26 -14.62 -21.54
CA THR A 286 -0.78 -13.59 -21.37
C THR A 286 -1.34 -13.69 -19.97
N THR A 287 -1.28 -12.60 -19.20
CA THR A 287 -1.80 -12.49 -17.84
C THR A 287 -3.08 -11.67 -17.81
N THR A 288 -3.94 -11.93 -16.85
CA THR A 288 -5.14 -11.13 -16.53
C THR A 288 -5.13 -10.80 -15.05
N GLY A 289 -5.36 -9.53 -14.68
CA GLY A 289 -5.30 -9.05 -13.31
C GLY A 289 -3.93 -8.50 -12.91
N LYS A 290 -3.93 -7.74 -11.80
CA LYS A 290 -2.75 -7.14 -11.17
C LYS A 290 -2.73 -7.45 -9.68
N GLY A 291 -1.87 -8.38 -9.28
CA GLY A 291 -1.66 -8.82 -7.91
C GLY A 291 -1.98 -10.30 -7.69
N HIS A 292 -1.98 -10.69 -6.42
CA HIS A 292 -2.14 -12.10 -6.00
C HIS A 292 -3.60 -12.59 -5.97
N GLY A 293 -4.58 -11.70 -6.13
CA GLY A 293 -6.01 -12.02 -6.19
C GLY A 293 -6.69 -12.30 -4.84
N LEU A 294 -6.01 -12.26 -3.70
CA LEU A 294 -6.60 -12.48 -2.37
C LEU A 294 -7.14 -11.19 -1.77
N GLY A 295 -8.27 -11.27 -1.07
CA GLY A 295 -8.86 -10.17 -0.30
C GLY A 295 -9.46 -9.07 -1.17
N MET A 296 -9.17 -7.80 -0.86
CA MET A 296 -9.82 -6.65 -1.50
C MET A 296 -9.19 -6.33 -2.86
N SER A 297 -10.01 -6.25 -3.92
CA SER A 297 -9.63 -5.62 -5.19
C SER A 297 -9.85 -4.10 -5.06
N ILE A 298 -8.79 -3.32 -5.26
CA ILE A 298 -8.87 -1.85 -5.20
C ILE A 298 -9.77 -1.34 -6.33
N TRP A 299 -9.67 -1.89 -7.53
CA TRP A 299 -10.51 -1.48 -8.65
C TRP A 299 -12.00 -1.70 -8.36
N THR A 300 -12.41 -2.91 -7.94
CA THR A 300 -13.81 -3.18 -7.58
C THR A 300 -14.26 -2.32 -6.39
N ALA A 301 -13.41 -2.13 -5.37
CA ALA A 301 -13.71 -1.23 -4.24
C ALA A 301 -14.02 0.20 -4.74
N ASP A 302 -13.26 0.70 -5.71
CA ASP A 302 -13.44 2.02 -6.29
C ASP A 302 -14.74 2.12 -7.12
N GLN A 303 -15.09 1.07 -7.87
CA GLN A 303 -16.40 1.04 -8.55
C GLN A 303 -17.55 0.99 -7.55
N MET A 304 -17.44 0.23 -6.47
CA MET A 304 -18.44 0.21 -5.39
C MET A 304 -18.61 1.60 -4.75
N ALA A 305 -17.51 2.31 -4.50
CA ALA A 305 -17.53 3.68 -3.97
C ALA A 305 -18.20 4.66 -4.95
N LYS A 306 -17.93 4.56 -6.25
CA LYS A 306 -18.61 5.31 -7.32
C LYS A 306 -20.12 5.05 -7.39
N GLU A 307 -20.54 3.84 -6.99
CA GLU A 307 -21.96 3.47 -6.84
C GLU A 307 -22.57 3.97 -5.51
N GLY A 308 -21.80 4.65 -4.67
CA GLY A 308 -22.24 5.23 -3.39
C GLY A 308 -22.15 4.27 -2.20
N LYS A 309 -21.37 3.20 -2.30
CA LYS A 309 -21.08 2.31 -1.17
C LYS A 309 -20.12 2.98 -0.21
N THR A 310 -20.34 2.79 1.09
CA THR A 310 -19.43 3.26 2.14
C THR A 310 -18.27 2.29 2.32
N PHE A 311 -17.20 2.75 2.99
CA PHE A 311 -16.03 1.90 3.26
C PHE A 311 -16.40 0.64 4.08
N GLU A 312 -17.38 0.74 4.99
CA GLU A 312 -17.87 -0.41 5.76
C GLU A 312 -18.55 -1.45 4.86
N GLU A 313 -19.37 -1.00 3.90
CA GLU A 313 -20.02 -1.88 2.92
C GLU A 313 -18.99 -2.53 2.00
N ILE A 314 -17.94 -1.80 1.59
CA ILE A 314 -16.82 -2.32 0.79
C ILE A 314 -16.06 -3.41 1.57
N LEU A 315 -15.66 -3.13 2.80
CA LEU A 315 -14.95 -4.08 3.65
C LEU A 315 -15.81 -5.32 3.95
N ALA A 316 -17.10 -5.14 4.23
CA ALA A 316 -18.03 -6.24 4.45
C ALA A 316 -18.22 -7.15 3.21
N PHE A 317 -18.09 -6.60 2.00
CA PHE A 317 -18.13 -7.37 0.76
C PHE A 317 -16.90 -8.28 0.62
N PHE A 318 -15.70 -7.75 0.85
CA PHE A 318 -14.47 -8.51 0.66
C PHE A 318 -14.12 -9.44 1.82
N PHE A 319 -14.47 -9.05 3.06
CA PHE A 319 -14.13 -9.75 4.29
C PHE A 319 -15.40 -10.16 5.08
N GLU A 320 -16.30 -10.88 4.41
CA GLU A 320 -17.60 -11.30 4.98
C GLU A 320 -17.41 -12.17 6.22
N GLY A 321 -18.12 -11.81 7.30
CA GLY A 321 -18.03 -12.52 8.58
C GLY A 321 -16.96 -12.00 9.53
N THR A 322 -16.33 -10.89 9.17
CA THR A 322 -15.49 -10.08 10.07
C THR A 322 -16.31 -8.96 10.71
N GLU A 323 -15.75 -8.31 11.70
CA GLU A 323 -16.35 -7.17 12.41
C GLU A 323 -15.42 -5.95 12.32
N LEU A 324 -16.00 -4.78 12.12
CA LEU A 324 -15.27 -3.51 12.25
C LEU A 324 -15.31 -3.06 13.71
N ARG A 325 -14.14 -2.74 14.27
CA ARG A 325 -14.01 -2.26 15.65
C ARG A 325 -13.17 -1.00 15.68
N ASN A 326 -13.57 -0.03 16.51
CA ASN A 326 -12.87 1.25 16.73
C ASN A 326 -12.61 1.51 18.23
N ASP A 327 -12.73 0.50 19.08
CA ASP A 327 -12.49 0.57 20.51
C ASP A 327 -11.05 0.12 20.90
N ILE A 328 -10.16 0.04 19.95
CA ILE A 328 -8.78 -0.37 20.14
C ILE A 328 -7.98 0.83 20.67
N GLN A 329 -7.29 0.63 21.80
CA GLN A 329 -6.39 1.66 22.32
C GLN A 329 -5.04 1.56 21.57
N GLU A 330 -4.84 2.39 20.56
CA GLU A 330 -3.60 2.47 19.76
C GLU A 330 -2.35 2.57 20.63
N THR A 331 -2.36 3.43 21.64
CA THR A 331 -1.22 3.63 22.56
C THR A 331 -0.77 2.37 23.30
N ALA A 332 -1.57 1.29 23.29
CA ALA A 332 -1.18 0.02 23.88
C ALA A 332 -0.37 -0.87 22.91
N LEU A 333 -0.38 -0.55 21.60
CA LEU A 333 0.34 -1.30 20.58
C LEU A 333 1.74 -0.78 20.30
N PHE A 334 1.97 0.52 20.51
CA PHE A 334 3.24 1.21 20.24
C PHE A 334 4.07 1.56 21.53
#